data_013f699b959749e860db40fd9c59d2ce
#
_entry.id   013f699b959749e860db40fd9c59d2ce
#
_cell.length_a   1.000
_cell.length_b   1.000
_cell.length_c   1.000
_cell.angle_alpha   90.00
_cell.angle_beta   90.00
_cell.angle_gamma   90.00
#
_symmetry.space_group_name_H-M   'P 1'
#
loop_
_entity.id
_entity.type
_entity.pdbx_description
1 polymer ?
#
loop_
_entity_poly.entity_id
_entity_poly.type
_entity_poly.pdbx_seq_one_letter_code
_entity_poly.pdbx_strand_id
1 'polypeptide(L)'
;MRNDAATPDEVLARAPQGLVLSPGPGTPQDAGITIELIRAATGNTPVLGVCLGHQALAAAFGGTLRRVDPPVHGKLSRVKRTYANAVKSDLFADCPTDFPVTRYHSLVVEEDSLPDELTVTARTEAGAVMGLSHRDHDLHGVQFHPESIASVAGYRILANFLRVCGMTVPTGEDMAALESQVLRLDERFPGQMHP
;
A
#
# COMPACT_ATOMS: atom_id res chain seq x y z
N MET A 1 16.74 -4.37 3.93
CA MET A 1 17.38 -3.92 5.19
C MET A 1 16.36 -4.04 6.31
N ARG A 2 16.77 -4.39 7.52
CA ARG A 2 15.87 -4.42 8.68
C ARG A 2 15.59 -3.00 9.17
N ASN A 3 14.41 -2.81 9.76
CA ASN A 3 13.92 -1.50 10.27
C ASN A 3 14.68 -0.97 11.51
N ASP A 4 15.59 -1.73 12.06
CA ASP A 4 16.44 -1.42 13.22
C ASP A 4 17.94 -1.38 12.88
N ALA A 5 18.31 -1.51 11.59
CA ALA A 5 19.70 -1.71 11.15
C ALA A 5 20.39 -0.42 10.66
N ALA A 6 19.68 0.71 10.62
CA ALA A 6 20.19 2.01 10.19
C ALA A 6 19.31 3.13 10.71
N THR A 7 19.80 4.36 10.69
CA THR A 7 18.99 5.57 10.92
C THR A 7 18.31 6.04 9.63
N PRO A 8 17.26 6.88 9.69
CA PRO A 8 16.67 7.49 8.50
C PRO A 8 17.72 8.23 7.62
N ASP A 9 18.62 8.95 8.21
CA ASP A 9 19.68 9.70 7.48
C ASP A 9 20.62 8.75 6.74
N GLU A 10 21.03 7.64 7.35
CA GLU A 10 21.89 6.63 6.71
C GLU A 10 21.18 5.96 5.54
N VAL A 11 19.84 5.77 5.61
CA VAL A 11 19.05 5.25 4.51
C VAL A 11 19.00 6.25 3.36
N LEU A 12 18.67 7.50 3.65
CA LEU A 12 18.52 8.55 2.65
C LEU A 12 19.86 8.98 2.03
N ALA A 13 20.97 8.92 2.79
CA ALA A 13 22.32 9.17 2.28
C ALA A 13 22.73 8.19 1.15
N ARG A 14 22.06 7.05 1.01
CA ARG A 14 22.26 6.12 -0.11
C ARG A 14 21.58 6.58 -1.41
N ALA A 15 20.87 7.70 -1.38
CA ALA A 15 20.13 8.28 -2.49
C ALA A 15 19.20 7.26 -3.20
N PRO A 16 18.32 6.54 -2.48
CA PRO A 16 17.43 5.57 -3.10
C PRO A 16 16.45 6.28 -4.05
N GLN A 17 16.18 5.66 -5.20
CA GLN A 17 15.16 6.16 -6.14
C GLN A 17 13.74 6.03 -5.58
N GLY A 18 13.50 5.15 -4.62
CA GLY A 18 12.27 4.95 -3.89
C GLY A 18 12.44 3.99 -2.74
N LEU A 19 11.51 4.03 -1.79
CA LEU A 19 11.50 3.19 -0.61
C LEU A 19 10.24 2.33 -0.59
N VAL A 20 10.41 1.02 -0.39
CA VAL A 20 9.31 0.11 -0.08
C VAL A 20 9.40 -0.28 1.39
N LEU A 21 8.39 0.06 2.17
CA LEU A 21 8.27 -0.26 3.59
C LEU A 21 7.41 -1.50 3.74
N SER A 22 8.05 -2.58 4.11
CA SER A 22 7.49 -3.93 4.10
C SER A 22 6.41 -4.17 5.16
N PRO A 23 5.58 -5.20 4.98
CA PRO A 23 4.76 -5.76 6.05
C PRO A 23 5.60 -6.19 7.25
N GLY A 24 4.98 -6.22 8.43
CA GLY A 24 5.61 -6.67 9.67
C GLY A 24 4.59 -6.92 10.77
N PRO A 25 4.99 -7.56 11.86
CA PRO A 25 4.18 -7.75 13.04
C PRO A 25 4.11 -6.46 13.90
N GLY A 26 3.16 -6.42 14.85
CA GLY A 26 3.02 -5.33 15.81
C GLY A 26 2.26 -4.12 15.28
N THR A 27 2.63 -2.96 15.77
CA THR A 27 2.05 -1.66 15.41
C THR A 27 3.09 -0.79 14.69
N PRO A 28 2.71 0.31 14.05
CA PRO A 28 3.66 1.26 13.46
C PRO A 28 4.71 1.78 14.46
N GLN A 29 4.34 1.91 15.73
CA GLN A 29 5.25 2.35 16.80
C GLN A 29 6.33 1.30 17.11
N ASP A 30 6.03 0.01 16.84
CA ASP A 30 6.97 -1.10 17.01
C ASP A 30 7.85 -1.31 15.76
N ALA A 31 7.63 -0.54 14.70
CA ALA A 31 8.28 -0.73 13.40
C ALA A 31 9.65 -0.03 13.25
N GLY A 32 10.36 0.20 14.37
CA GLY A 32 11.68 0.83 14.38
C GLY A 32 11.66 2.22 13.74
N ILE A 33 12.55 2.50 12.79
CA ILE A 33 12.70 3.81 12.14
C ILE A 33 11.59 4.16 11.14
N THR A 34 10.60 3.29 10.92
CA THR A 34 9.69 3.36 9.77
C THR A 34 8.92 4.69 9.70
N ILE A 35 8.35 5.15 10.82
CA ILE A 35 7.60 6.42 10.88
C ILE A 35 8.54 7.61 10.63
N GLU A 36 9.70 7.62 11.27
CA GLU A 36 10.71 8.70 11.12
C GLU A 36 11.26 8.74 9.69
N LEU A 37 11.49 7.58 9.09
CA LEU A 37 11.97 7.46 7.72
C LEU A 37 10.93 8.02 6.71
N ILE A 38 9.63 7.75 6.91
CA ILE A 38 8.56 8.34 6.08
C ILE A 38 8.62 9.86 6.15
N ARG A 39 8.69 10.42 7.37
CA ARG A 39 8.79 11.89 7.57
C ARG A 39 10.02 12.48 6.90
N ALA A 40 11.17 11.85 7.07
CA ALA A 40 12.44 12.30 6.48
C ALA A 40 12.47 12.19 4.95
N ALA A 41 11.78 11.20 4.38
CA ALA A 41 11.66 10.99 2.92
C ALA A 41 10.68 11.95 2.25
N THR A 42 9.76 12.57 3.03
CA THR A 42 8.69 13.43 2.50
C THR A 42 9.27 14.57 1.65
N GLY A 43 8.77 14.71 0.44
CA GLY A 43 9.18 15.72 -0.52
C GLY A 43 10.42 15.37 -1.36
N ASN A 44 11.20 14.35 -0.98
CA ASN A 44 12.47 14.03 -1.62
C ASN A 44 12.52 12.63 -2.25
N THR A 45 11.95 11.64 -1.59
CA THR A 45 12.06 10.23 -2.02
C THR A 45 10.67 9.59 -2.04
N PRO A 46 10.22 8.98 -3.16
CA PRO A 46 8.97 8.25 -3.23
C PRO A 46 8.93 7.09 -2.22
N VAL A 47 7.77 6.87 -1.58
CA VAL A 47 7.56 5.81 -0.60
C VAL A 47 6.31 5.00 -0.93
N LEU A 48 6.43 3.68 -0.87
CA LEU A 48 5.32 2.73 -0.85
C LEU A 48 5.31 1.97 0.47
N GLY A 49 4.31 2.20 1.30
CA GLY A 49 4.03 1.40 2.50
C GLY A 49 3.10 0.24 2.20
N VAL A 50 3.49 -0.97 2.59
CA VAL A 50 2.67 -2.19 2.44
C VAL A 50 2.29 -2.70 3.83
N CYS A 51 0.99 -2.89 4.07
CA CYS A 51 0.40 -3.39 5.31
C CYS A 51 0.85 -2.56 6.53
N LEU A 52 1.84 -3.01 7.32
CA LEU A 52 2.41 -2.22 8.42
C LEU A 52 3.01 -0.89 7.93
N GLY A 53 3.64 -0.86 6.75
CA GLY A 53 4.16 0.36 6.14
C GLY A 53 3.07 1.37 5.76
N HIS A 54 1.89 0.89 5.32
CA HIS A 54 0.71 1.74 5.08
C HIS A 54 0.17 2.34 6.39
N GLN A 55 0.12 1.54 7.46
CA GLN A 55 -0.27 2.00 8.79
C GLN A 55 0.73 3.02 9.34
N ALA A 56 2.03 2.79 9.10
CA ALA A 56 3.08 3.73 9.48
C ALA A 56 2.98 5.05 8.68
N LEU A 57 2.56 5.01 7.41
CA LEU A 57 2.29 6.22 6.63
C LEU A 57 1.17 7.04 7.28
N ALA A 58 0.04 6.44 7.63
CA ALA A 58 -1.02 7.16 8.34
C ALA A 58 -0.51 7.75 9.67
N ALA A 59 0.19 6.95 10.47
CA ALA A 59 0.73 7.38 11.76
C ALA A 59 1.80 8.49 11.65
N ALA A 60 2.59 8.51 10.58
CA ALA A 60 3.58 9.56 10.32
C ALA A 60 2.94 10.96 10.20
N PHE A 61 1.71 11.01 9.72
CA PHE A 61 0.92 12.23 9.56
C PHE A 61 -0.19 12.41 10.61
N GLY A 62 -0.14 11.64 11.71
CA GLY A 62 -1.05 11.80 12.85
C GLY A 62 -2.35 11.00 12.79
N GLY A 63 -2.54 10.19 11.75
CA GLY A 63 -3.67 9.26 11.66
C GLY A 63 -3.61 8.16 12.71
N THR A 64 -4.75 7.67 13.15
CA THR A 64 -4.91 6.62 14.14
C THR A 64 -5.34 5.30 13.53
N LEU A 65 -5.17 4.23 14.30
CA LEU A 65 -5.52 2.87 13.91
C LEU A 65 -6.56 2.30 14.85
N ARG A 66 -7.49 1.52 14.31
CA ARG A 66 -8.42 0.71 15.10
C ARG A 66 -8.27 -0.77 14.81
N ARG A 67 -8.63 -1.58 15.81
CA ARG A 67 -8.68 -3.04 15.62
C ARG A 67 -9.92 -3.44 14.82
N VAL A 68 -9.74 -4.40 13.93
CA VAL A 68 -10.85 -5.08 13.21
C VAL A 68 -11.19 -6.36 13.95
N ASP A 69 -12.46 -6.58 14.20
CA ASP A 69 -12.96 -7.80 14.82
C ASP A 69 -14.06 -8.41 13.95
N PRO A 70 -13.92 -9.67 13.51
CA PRO A 70 -12.76 -10.55 13.69
C PRO A 70 -11.55 -10.13 12.85
N PRO A 71 -10.31 -10.51 13.28
CA PRO A 71 -9.09 -10.27 12.50
C PRO A 71 -9.16 -10.90 11.11
N VAL A 72 -8.64 -10.20 10.12
CA VAL A 72 -8.56 -10.72 8.75
C VAL A 72 -7.20 -11.38 8.55
N HIS A 73 -7.19 -12.69 8.27
CA HIS A 73 -5.95 -13.43 8.07
C HIS A 73 -6.06 -14.39 6.88
N GLY A 74 -5.24 -14.16 5.85
CA GLY A 74 -5.21 -14.98 4.65
C GLY A 74 -6.52 -14.98 3.85
N LYS A 75 -7.32 -13.92 3.96
CA LYS A 75 -8.62 -13.80 3.31
C LYS A 75 -8.53 -12.95 2.05
N LEU A 76 -9.28 -13.36 1.04
CA LEU A 76 -9.52 -12.53 -0.14
C LEU A 76 -10.61 -11.50 0.19
N SER A 77 -10.39 -10.27 -0.25
CA SER A 77 -11.40 -9.20 -0.18
C SER A 77 -11.39 -8.40 -1.48
N ARG A 78 -12.53 -7.88 -1.86
CA ARG A 78 -12.61 -6.93 -2.96
C ARG A 78 -12.25 -5.54 -2.47
N VAL A 79 -11.45 -4.86 -3.26
CA VAL A 79 -11.04 -3.48 -3.05
C VAL A 79 -11.52 -2.64 -4.22
N LYS A 80 -12.26 -1.57 -3.92
CA LYS A 80 -12.67 -0.56 -4.88
C LYS A 80 -11.71 0.62 -4.79
N ARG A 81 -11.12 1.00 -5.93
CA ARG A 81 -10.35 2.25 -6.00
C ARG A 81 -11.29 3.45 -5.94
N THR A 82 -10.90 4.47 -5.23
CA THR A 82 -11.55 5.78 -5.25
C THR A 82 -10.79 6.68 -6.22
N TYR A 83 -11.51 7.38 -7.10
CA TYR A 83 -10.88 8.35 -7.99
C TYR A 83 -10.55 9.61 -7.19
N ALA A 84 -9.34 9.68 -6.69
CA ALA A 84 -8.85 10.85 -5.98
C ALA A 84 -8.21 11.82 -6.97
N ASN A 85 -8.95 12.86 -7.36
CA ASN A 85 -8.44 13.93 -8.25
C ASN A 85 -7.39 14.84 -7.59
N ALA A 86 -7.03 14.55 -6.33
CA ALA A 86 -6.18 15.39 -5.50
C ALA A 86 -4.97 14.62 -4.94
N VAL A 87 -4.30 13.83 -5.78
CA VAL A 87 -3.04 13.17 -5.42
C VAL A 87 -1.99 13.49 -6.48
N LYS A 88 -0.73 13.57 -6.07
CA LYS A 88 0.39 13.89 -6.97
C LYS A 88 0.58 12.83 -8.05
N SER A 89 0.45 11.55 -7.69
CA SER A 89 0.56 10.44 -8.63
C SER A 89 -0.46 9.34 -8.29
N ASP A 90 -0.98 8.65 -9.32
CA ASP A 90 -1.98 7.59 -9.14
C ASP A 90 -1.32 6.22 -9.10
N LEU A 91 -1.19 5.67 -7.89
CA LEU A 91 -0.69 4.31 -7.66
C LEU A 91 -1.54 3.25 -8.36
N PHE A 92 -2.84 3.51 -8.57
CA PHE A 92 -3.79 2.59 -9.18
C PHE A 92 -4.05 2.85 -10.67
N ALA A 93 -3.17 3.62 -11.34
CA ALA A 93 -3.28 3.86 -12.78
C ALA A 93 -3.39 2.53 -13.53
N ASP A 94 -4.33 2.47 -14.49
CA ASP A 94 -4.62 1.27 -15.32
C ASP A 94 -5.02 0.01 -14.53
N CYS A 95 -5.24 0.09 -13.22
CA CYS A 95 -5.84 -1.01 -12.45
C CYS A 95 -7.35 -1.07 -12.68
N PRO A 96 -7.97 -2.26 -12.57
CA PRO A 96 -9.43 -2.37 -12.51
C PRO A 96 -10.02 -1.49 -11.42
N THR A 97 -11.26 -1.03 -11.58
CA THR A 97 -11.96 -0.24 -10.55
C THR A 97 -12.20 -1.03 -9.28
N ASP A 98 -12.38 -2.33 -9.42
CA ASP A 98 -12.67 -3.28 -8.35
C ASP A 98 -11.88 -4.56 -8.62
N PHE A 99 -11.07 -4.99 -7.65
CA PHE A 99 -10.20 -6.17 -7.80
C PHE A 99 -9.99 -6.89 -6.47
N PRO A 100 -9.77 -8.22 -6.51
CA PRO A 100 -9.47 -9.01 -5.32
C PRO A 100 -8.03 -8.82 -4.86
N VAL A 101 -7.85 -8.82 -3.53
CA VAL A 101 -6.56 -8.73 -2.86
C VAL A 101 -6.48 -9.66 -1.66
N THR A 102 -5.28 -10.03 -1.26
CA THR A 102 -5.04 -10.80 -0.04
C THR A 102 -4.80 -9.87 1.15
N ARG A 103 -5.45 -10.19 2.29
CA ARG A 103 -5.36 -9.42 3.53
C ARG A 103 -4.84 -10.29 4.69
N TYR A 104 -3.94 -9.71 5.52
CA TYR A 104 -3.34 -10.36 6.69
C TYR A 104 -3.21 -9.38 7.86
N HIS A 105 -4.29 -8.67 8.23
CA HIS A 105 -4.18 -7.61 9.23
C HIS A 105 -5.33 -7.63 10.24
N SER A 106 -5.04 -7.19 11.46
CA SER A 106 -6.00 -6.96 12.54
C SER A 106 -6.21 -5.48 12.86
N LEU A 107 -5.41 -4.60 12.25
CA LEU A 107 -5.50 -3.15 12.38
C LEU A 107 -5.83 -2.53 11.04
N VAL A 108 -6.60 -1.44 11.05
CA VAL A 108 -6.91 -0.59 9.90
C VAL A 108 -6.80 0.87 10.30
N VAL A 109 -6.52 1.72 9.34
CA VAL A 109 -6.51 3.17 9.52
C VAL A 109 -7.93 3.67 9.77
N GLU A 110 -8.11 4.55 10.75
CA GLU A 110 -9.34 5.28 11.00
C GLU A 110 -9.39 6.48 10.07
N GLU A 111 -10.33 6.48 9.12
CA GLU A 111 -10.42 7.51 8.12
C GLU A 111 -10.65 8.91 8.69
N ASP A 112 -11.55 9.02 9.70
CA ASP A 112 -11.89 10.29 10.34
C ASP A 112 -10.70 10.93 11.10
N SER A 113 -9.62 10.17 11.31
CA SER A 113 -8.40 10.64 11.94
C SER A 113 -7.35 11.16 10.95
N LEU A 114 -7.58 10.96 9.65
CA LEU A 114 -6.62 11.36 8.63
C LEU A 114 -6.59 12.87 8.46
N PRO A 115 -5.39 13.48 8.38
CA PRO A 115 -5.27 14.89 8.05
C PRO A 115 -5.54 15.15 6.57
N ASP A 116 -5.73 16.42 6.22
CA ASP A 116 -6.06 16.84 4.85
C ASP A 116 -4.99 16.51 3.81
N GLU A 117 -3.75 16.28 4.23
CA GLU A 117 -2.62 15.91 3.36
C GLU A 117 -2.72 14.48 2.83
N LEU A 118 -3.47 13.59 3.51
CA LEU A 118 -3.66 12.21 3.09
C LEU A 118 -5.05 11.99 2.48
N THR A 119 -5.07 11.34 1.33
CA THR A 119 -6.29 11.01 0.62
C THR A 119 -6.46 9.49 0.57
N VAL A 120 -7.68 9.01 0.88
CA VAL A 120 -8.02 7.59 0.71
C VAL A 120 -8.24 7.28 -0.76
N THR A 121 -7.45 6.34 -1.30
CA THR A 121 -7.42 5.99 -2.71
C THR A 121 -8.02 4.62 -3.01
N ALA A 122 -8.30 3.82 -1.97
CA ALA A 122 -8.99 2.54 -2.10
C ALA A 122 -9.67 2.11 -0.79
N ARG A 123 -10.79 1.37 -0.90
CA ARG A 123 -11.57 0.84 0.24
C ARG A 123 -12.08 -0.57 -0.06
N THR A 124 -12.39 -1.32 1.02
CA THR A 124 -13.29 -2.48 0.89
C THR A 124 -14.74 -2.02 0.73
N GLU A 125 -15.63 -2.95 0.36
CA GLU A 125 -17.08 -2.68 0.33
C GLU A 125 -17.61 -2.26 1.71
N ALA A 126 -17.08 -2.84 2.79
CA ALA A 126 -17.40 -2.49 4.17
C ALA A 126 -16.78 -1.14 4.64
N GLY A 127 -16.12 -0.39 3.75
CA GLY A 127 -15.58 0.93 4.02
C GLY A 127 -14.18 0.96 4.68
N ALA A 128 -13.53 -0.18 4.90
CA ALA A 128 -12.18 -0.17 5.46
C ALA A 128 -11.18 0.47 4.48
N VAL A 129 -10.33 1.35 4.98
CA VAL A 129 -9.28 2.02 4.21
C VAL A 129 -8.25 0.99 3.73
N MET A 130 -8.07 0.89 2.42
CA MET A 130 -7.17 -0.06 1.76
C MET A 130 -6.07 0.61 0.94
N GLY A 131 -6.19 1.89 0.66
CA GLY A 131 -5.18 2.68 -0.04
C GLY A 131 -5.15 4.10 0.47
N LEU A 132 -3.95 4.66 0.61
CA LEU A 132 -3.67 6.04 0.95
C LEU A 132 -2.66 6.64 -0.02
N SER A 133 -2.79 7.92 -0.32
CA SER A 133 -1.76 8.70 -1.01
C SER A 133 -1.69 10.10 -0.44
N HIS A 134 -0.49 10.65 -0.37
CA HIS A 134 -0.29 12.05 -0.04
C HIS A 134 -0.66 12.93 -1.23
N ARG A 135 -1.23 14.11 -0.99
CA ARG A 135 -1.69 15.00 -2.05
C ARG A 135 -0.54 15.60 -2.86
N ASP A 136 0.51 16.04 -2.18
CA ASP A 136 1.59 16.82 -2.77
C ASP A 136 2.90 16.04 -2.94
N HIS A 137 3.01 14.85 -2.37
CA HIS A 137 4.23 14.04 -2.36
C HIS A 137 3.95 12.61 -2.83
N ASP A 138 4.97 11.96 -3.41
CA ASP A 138 4.88 10.59 -3.89
C ASP A 138 5.00 9.59 -2.72
N LEU A 139 4.07 9.70 -1.76
CA LEU A 139 3.93 8.81 -0.63
C LEU A 139 2.63 8.05 -0.76
N HIS A 140 2.74 6.73 -0.83
CA HIS A 140 1.62 5.83 -1.06
C HIS A 140 1.60 4.72 -0.03
N GLY A 141 0.42 4.20 0.27
CA GLY A 141 0.25 3.05 1.14
C GLY A 141 -0.89 2.15 0.69
N VAL A 142 -0.68 0.84 0.77
CA VAL A 142 -1.71 -0.17 0.57
C VAL A 142 -1.79 -1.08 1.79
N GLN A 143 -3.01 -1.30 2.31
CA GLN A 143 -3.23 -2.16 3.49
C GLN A 143 -3.15 -3.64 3.15
N PHE A 144 -3.40 -4.01 1.90
CA PHE A 144 -3.29 -5.36 1.38
C PHE A 144 -1.87 -5.69 0.91
N HIS A 145 -1.66 -6.91 0.44
CA HIS A 145 -0.37 -7.42 -0.02
C HIS A 145 -0.32 -7.48 -1.55
N PRO A 146 0.21 -6.46 -2.24
CA PRO A 146 0.31 -6.46 -3.71
C PRO A 146 1.29 -7.52 -4.22
N GLU A 147 2.26 -7.94 -3.39
CA GLU A 147 3.22 -8.99 -3.69
C GLU A 147 2.63 -10.40 -3.64
N SER A 148 1.43 -10.56 -3.06
CA SER A 148 0.74 -11.85 -2.97
C SER A 148 0.28 -12.32 -4.34
N ILE A 149 0.53 -13.61 -4.64
CA ILE A 149 0.10 -14.24 -5.90
C ILE A 149 -1.44 -14.22 -6.12
N ALA A 150 -2.22 -13.95 -5.09
CA ALA A 150 -3.68 -13.83 -5.18
C ALA A 150 -4.17 -12.37 -5.24
N SER A 151 -3.27 -11.38 -5.26
CA SER A 151 -3.61 -9.97 -5.45
C SER A 151 -3.59 -9.63 -6.94
N VAL A 152 -4.76 -9.64 -7.59
CA VAL A 152 -4.90 -9.60 -9.05
C VAL A 152 -4.24 -8.36 -9.70
N ALA A 153 -4.35 -7.19 -9.09
CA ALA A 153 -3.72 -5.96 -9.59
C ALA A 153 -2.30 -5.73 -9.02
N GLY A 154 -1.72 -6.69 -8.29
CA GLY A 154 -0.49 -6.51 -7.53
C GLY A 154 0.70 -6.06 -8.37
N TYR A 155 0.98 -6.75 -9.48
CA TYR A 155 2.08 -6.40 -10.37
C TYR A 155 1.94 -4.99 -10.96
N ARG A 156 0.72 -4.59 -11.31
CA ARG A 156 0.44 -3.27 -11.88
C ARG A 156 0.65 -2.16 -10.86
N ILE A 157 0.21 -2.36 -9.62
CA ILE A 157 0.43 -1.43 -8.50
C ILE A 157 1.94 -1.24 -8.24
N LEU A 158 2.69 -2.35 -8.18
CA LEU A 158 4.15 -2.30 -8.00
C LEU A 158 4.84 -1.61 -9.17
N ALA A 159 4.44 -1.90 -10.42
CA ALA A 159 4.98 -1.23 -11.60
C ALA A 159 4.66 0.28 -11.60
N ASN A 160 3.44 0.69 -11.18
CA ASN A 160 3.10 2.10 -11.06
C ASN A 160 3.99 2.81 -10.04
N PHE A 161 4.27 2.20 -8.89
CA PHE A 161 5.21 2.76 -7.93
C PHE A 161 6.63 2.88 -8.51
N LEU A 162 7.14 1.85 -9.18
CA LEU A 162 8.46 1.91 -9.83
C LEU A 162 8.51 3.02 -10.89
N ARG A 163 7.41 3.23 -11.63
CA ARG A 163 7.30 4.33 -12.61
C ARG A 163 7.36 5.71 -11.92
N VAL A 164 6.71 5.86 -10.75
CA VAL A 164 6.81 7.06 -9.91
C VAL A 164 8.26 7.30 -9.46
N CYS A 165 9.02 6.23 -9.22
CA CYS A 165 10.46 6.31 -8.91
C CYS A 165 11.35 6.62 -10.14
N GLY A 166 10.77 6.86 -11.32
CA GLY A 166 11.52 7.12 -12.56
C GLY A 166 12.15 5.87 -13.19
N MET A 167 11.72 4.68 -12.80
CA MET A 167 12.27 3.41 -13.31
C MET A 167 11.50 2.93 -14.55
N THR A 168 12.20 2.25 -15.45
CA THR A 168 11.57 1.52 -16.55
C THR A 168 10.85 0.28 -16.00
N VAL A 169 9.62 0.07 -16.43
CA VAL A 169 8.75 -1.01 -15.96
C VAL A 169 8.22 -1.84 -17.13
N PRO A 170 7.86 -3.11 -16.91
CA PRO A 170 7.18 -3.93 -17.90
C PRO A 170 5.90 -3.26 -18.41
N THR A 171 5.64 -3.38 -19.70
CA THR A 171 4.43 -2.86 -20.36
C THR A 171 3.90 -3.89 -21.38
N GLY A 172 2.68 -3.71 -21.85
CA GLY A 172 2.12 -4.56 -22.89
C GLY A 172 2.16 -6.05 -22.57
N GLU A 173 2.78 -6.84 -23.44
CA GLU A 173 2.87 -8.30 -23.32
C GLU A 173 3.64 -8.76 -22.06
N ASP A 174 4.71 -8.06 -21.68
CA ASP A 174 5.50 -8.41 -20.50
C ASP A 174 4.66 -8.25 -19.21
N MET A 175 3.87 -7.18 -19.12
CA MET A 175 2.96 -6.99 -17.99
C MET A 175 1.86 -8.06 -17.99
N ALA A 176 1.28 -8.36 -19.15
CA ALA A 176 0.26 -9.40 -19.29
C ALA A 176 0.82 -10.79 -18.89
N ALA A 177 2.07 -11.09 -19.25
CA ALA A 177 2.74 -12.32 -18.84
C ALA A 177 2.91 -12.43 -17.31
N LEU A 178 3.28 -11.33 -16.63
CA LEU A 178 3.33 -11.27 -15.17
C LEU A 178 1.94 -11.46 -14.55
N GLU A 179 0.93 -10.75 -15.05
CA GLU A 179 -0.44 -10.84 -14.56
C GLU A 179 -1.06 -12.24 -14.77
N SER A 180 -0.61 -12.98 -15.80
CA SER A 180 -1.05 -14.36 -16.04
C SER A 180 -0.62 -15.35 -14.94
N GLN A 181 0.39 -15.00 -14.14
CA GLN A 181 0.87 -15.81 -13.03
C GLN A 181 0.01 -15.66 -11.76
N VAL A 182 -0.85 -14.66 -11.72
CA VAL A 182 -1.71 -14.40 -10.57
C VAL A 182 -2.76 -15.51 -10.42
N LEU A 183 -2.94 -16.00 -9.20
CA LEU A 183 -3.97 -16.98 -8.90
C LEU A 183 -5.35 -16.30 -8.86
N ARG A 184 -6.22 -16.65 -9.81
CA ARG A 184 -7.62 -16.19 -9.91
C ARG A 184 -8.51 -16.93 -8.92
N LEU A 185 -8.25 -16.76 -7.61
CA LEU A 185 -9.01 -17.44 -6.58
C LEU A 185 -10.44 -16.91 -6.46
N ASP A 186 -10.68 -15.66 -6.80
CA ASP A 186 -12.01 -15.05 -6.88
C ASP A 186 -12.90 -15.72 -7.95
N GLU A 187 -12.32 -16.13 -9.09
CA GLU A 187 -13.01 -16.86 -10.14
C GLU A 187 -13.23 -18.34 -9.78
N ARG A 188 -12.28 -18.94 -9.05
CA ARG A 188 -12.34 -20.35 -8.63
C ARG A 188 -13.26 -20.57 -7.42
N PHE A 189 -13.35 -19.61 -6.52
CA PHE A 189 -14.07 -19.71 -5.24
C PHE A 189 -14.88 -18.44 -4.95
N PRO A 190 -15.86 -18.07 -5.79
CA PRO A 190 -16.58 -16.79 -5.68
C PRO A 190 -17.33 -16.59 -4.35
N GLY A 191 -17.71 -17.69 -3.66
CA GLY A 191 -18.38 -17.64 -2.36
C GLY A 191 -17.45 -17.44 -1.15
N GLN A 192 -16.13 -17.37 -1.35
CA GLN A 192 -15.14 -17.23 -0.26
C GLN A 192 -14.60 -15.80 -0.13
N MET A 193 -15.15 -14.83 -0.87
CA MET A 193 -14.79 -13.43 -0.75
C MET A 193 -15.34 -12.84 0.56
N HIS A 194 -14.52 -12.12 1.27
CA HIS A 194 -14.89 -11.41 2.50
C HIS A 194 -15.04 -9.91 2.23
N PRO A 195 -16.08 -9.28 2.77
CA PRO A 195 -16.30 -7.84 2.66
C PRO A 195 -15.22 -6.99 3.34
#